data_0a3e165507c58a783e15ce1ef92306bc
#
_entry.id   0a3e165507c58a783e15ce1ef92306bc
#
_cell.length_a   1.000
_cell.length_b   1.000
_cell.length_c   1.000
_cell.angle_alpha   90.00
_cell.angle_beta   90.00
_cell.angle_gamma   90.00
#
_symmetry.space_group_name_H-M   'P 1'
#
loop_
_entity.id
_entity.type
_entity.pdbx_description
1 polymer ?
#
loop_
_entity_poly.entity_id
_entity_poly.type
_entity_poly.pdbx_seq_one_letter_code
_entity_poly.pdbx_strand_id
1 'polypeptide(L)'
;ELNSQAYTYASQTDEWKNIRSEWWTCLRERRLTPREGESDWMSEESAHLMTSSPGNEEAKPEEIRLATIEAECNQKVGMAQRLGDIEASYQGPLIEKNQAKLNQLKEEKEKRVAKAREIIATHQ
;
A
#
# COMPACT_ATOMS: atom_id res chain seq x y z
N GLU A 1 0.07 -10.82 6.83
CA GLU A 1 -0.38 -9.54 7.38
C GLU A 1 -1.49 -8.95 6.52
N LEU A 2 -2.49 -8.34 7.18
CA LEU A 2 -3.68 -7.80 6.52
C LEU A 2 -3.36 -6.77 5.43
N ASN A 3 -2.53 -5.79 5.74
CA ASN A 3 -2.18 -4.73 4.80
C ASN A 3 -1.40 -5.26 3.59
N SER A 4 -0.52 -6.22 3.82
CA SER A 4 0.26 -6.84 2.75
C SER A 4 -0.63 -7.64 1.81
N GLN A 5 -1.63 -8.35 2.36
CA GLN A 5 -2.59 -9.13 1.56
C GLN A 5 -3.46 -8.20 0.70
N ALA A 6 -3.97 -7.12 1.29
CA ALA A 6 -4.79 -6.15 0.57
C ALA A 6 -4.02 -5.49 -0.56
N TYR A 7 -2.78 -5.10 -0.31
CA TYR A 7 -1.91 -4.53 -1.33
C TYR A 7 -1.66 -5.52 -2.47
N THR A 8 -1.36 -6.77 -2.13
CA THR A 8 -1.06 -7.80 -3.13
C THR A 8 -2.26 -8.02 -4.06
N TYR A 9 -3.46 -8.13 -3.52
CA TYR A 9 -4.67 -8.29 -4.33
C TYR A 9 -4.97 -7.03 -5.15
N ALA A 10 -4.90 -5.86 -4.54
CA ALA A 10 -5.19 -4.59 -5.20
C ALA A 10 -4.25 -4.34 -6.38
N SER A 11 -2.95 -4.61 -6.20
CA SER A 11 -1.93 -4.36 -7.23
C SER A 11 -2.04 -5.30 -8.44
N GLN A 12 -2.82 -6.37 -8.34
CA GLN A 12 -3.06 -7.31 -9.44
C GLN A 12 -4.30 -6.95 -10.25
N THR A 13 -5.08 -5.96 -9.84
CA THR A 13 -6.29 -5.57 -10.57
C THR A 13 -5.98 -4.80 -11.84
N ASP A 14 -6.89 -4.89 -12.81
CA ASP A 14 -6.77 -4.12 -14.05
C ASP A 14 -6.87 -2.62 -13.78
N GLU A 15 -7.69 -2.22 -12.82
CA GLU A 15 -7.82 -0.81 -12.43
C GLU A 15 -6.49 -0.25 -11.91
N TRP A 16 -5.78 -0.99 -11.06
CA TRP A 16 -4.46 -0.62 -10.57
C TRP A 16 -3.48 -0.42 -11.72
N LYS A 17 -3.45 -1.37 -12.66
CA LYS A 17 -2.60 -1.32 -13.84
C LYS A 17 -2.95 -0.15 -14.75
N ASN A 18 -4.23 0.16 -14.88
CA ASN A 18 -4.71 1.31 -15.66
C ASN A 18 -4.24 2.62 -15.05
N ILE A 19 -4.34 2.77 -13.74
CA ILE A 19 -3.87 3.95 -13.01
C ILE A 19 -2.37 4.15 -13.26
N ARG A 20 -1.61 3.07 -13.17
CA ARG A 20 -0.18 3.10 -13.43
C ARG A 20 0.13 3.52 -14.86
N SER A 21 -0.61 2.98 -15.82
CA SER A 21 -0.47 3.34 -17.23
C SER A 21 -0.78 4.81 -17.48
N GLU A 22 -1.81 5.36 -16.84
CA GLU A 22 -2.14 6.79 -16.91
C GLU A 22 -1.02 7.65 -16.35
N TRP A 23 -0.42 7.22 -15.26
CA TRP A 23 0.71 7.92 -14.66
C TRP A 23 1.92 7.91 -15.58
N TRP A 24 2.23 6.77 -16.20
CA TRP A 24 3.30 6.65 -17.17
C TRP A 24 3.07 7.58 -18.37
N THR A 25 1.84 7.66 -18.85
CA THR A 25 1.47 8.55 -19.95
C THR A 25 1.74 10.00 -19.57
N CYS A 26 1.35 10.40 -18.35
CA CYS A 26 1.63 11.75 -17.85
C CYS A 26 3.13 12.04 -17.79
N LEU A 27 3.94 11.09 -17.32
CA LEU A 27 5.39 11.24 -17.30
C LEU A 27 5.95 11.44 -18.70
N ARG A 28 5.50 10.68 -19.69
CA ARG A 28 5.93 10.82 -21.09
C ARG A 28 5.56 12.19 -21.65
N GLU A 29 4.38 12.70 -21.33
CA GLU A 29 3.94 14.03 -21.73
C GLU A 29 4.83 15.13 -21.14
N ARG A 30 5.40 14.87 -19.95
CA ARG A 30 6.32 15.77 -19.27
C ARG A 30 7.79 15.46 -19.62
N ARG A 31 8.02 14.63 -20.63
CA ARG A 31 9.34 14.22 -21.12
C ARG A 31 10.18 13.43 -20.12
N LEU A 32 9.54 12.71 -19.26
CA LEU A 32 10.19 11.74 -18.38
C LEU A 32 9.96 10.33 -18.91
N THR A 33 10.83 9.41 -18.53
CA THR A 33 10.75 8.02 -18.95
C THR A 33 10.21 7.18 -17.79
N PRO A 34 9.03 6.55 -17.94
CA PRO A 34 8.51 5.66 -16.90
C PRO A 34 9.37 4.40 -16.78
N ARG A 35 9.45 3.86 -15.57
CA ARG A 35 10.14 2.58 -15.32
C ARG A 35 9.13 1.43 -15.49
N GLU A 36 8.75 1.18 -16.73
CA GLU A 36 7.82 0.11 -17.07
C GLU A 36 8.44 -1.25 -16.71
N GLY A 37 7.64 -2.10 -16.11
CA GLY A 37 8.11 -3.40 -15.65
C GLY A 37 8.65 -3.42 -14.24
N GLU A 38 8.89 -2.26 -13.64
CA GLU A 38 9.29 -2.14 -12.24
C GLU A 38 8.05 -1.95 -11.37
N SER A 39 8.18 -2.26 -10.10
CA SER A 39 7.06 -2.15 -9.15
C SER A 39 7.00 -0.80 -8.45
N ASP A 40 8.01 0.04 -8.60
CA ASP A 40 8.03 1.37 -7.98
C ASP A 40 7.29 2.42 -8.81
N TRP A 41 7.12 3.60 -8.20
CA TRP A 41 6.43 4.74 -8.79
C TRP A 41 7.42 5.87 -9.04
N MET A 42 8.41 5.60 -9.85
CA MET A 42 9.54 6.51 -10.10
C MET A 42 9.86 6.55 -11.59
N SER A 43 10.36 7.69 -12.07
CA SER A 43 10.87 7.79 -13.44
C SER A 43 12.28 7.24 -13.53
N GLU A 44 12.72 6.88 -14.73
CA GLU A 44 14.10 6.46 -14.98
C GLU A 44 15.09 7.57 -14.58
N GLU A 45 14.72 8.83 -14.86
CA GLU A 45 15.55 9.99 -14.54
C GLU A 45 15.77 10.11 -13.04
N SER A 46 14.72 9.96 -12.22
CA SER A 46 14.83 9.99 -10.77
C SER A 46 15.67 8.82 -10.24
N ALA A 47 15.45 7.62 -10.77
CA ALA A 47 16.21 6.44 -10.37
C ALA A 47 17.70 6.60 -10.69
N HIS A 48 18.01 7.13 -11.86
CA HIS A 48 19.39 7.39 -12.28
C HIS A 48 20.06 8.40 -11.35
N LEU A 49 19.36 9.48 -11.03
CA LEU A 49 19.88 10.53 -10.15
C LEU A 49 20.16 9.99 -8.75
N MET A 50 19.29 9.15 -8.21
CA MET A 50 19.47 8.54 -6.89
C MET A 50 20.71 7.64 -6.83
N THR A 51 21.01 6.92 -7.90
CA THR A 51 22.14 5.98 -7.93
C THR A 51 23.46 6.64 -8.31
N SER A 52 23.43 7.69 -9.12
CA SER A 52 24.65 8.33 -9.63
C SER A 52 25.13 9.50 -8.76
N SER A 53 24.25 10.16 -8.02
CA SER A 53 24.60 11.37 -7.26
C SER A 53 23.91 11.41 -5.89
N PRO A 54 23.97 10.33 -5.09
CA PRO A 54 23.30 10.33 -3.80
C PRO A 54 23.92 11.36 -2.85
N GLY A 55 23.09 12.25 -2.31
CA GLY A 55 23.53 13.26 -1.36
C GLY A 55 24.31 14.42 -1.95
N ASN A 56 24.36 14.53 -3.29
CA ASN A 56 25.07 15.62 -3.97
C ASN A 56 24.20 16.89 -3.95
N GLU A 57 24.71 17.96 -3.33
CA GLU A 57 24.02 19.25 -3.24
C GLU A 57 23.77 19.88 -4.63
N GLU A 58 24.65 19.65 -5.59
CA GLU A 58 24.52 20.17 -6.94
C GLU A 58 23.37 19.52 -7.70
N ALA A 59 23.01 18.27 -7.36
CA ALA A 59 21.91 17.56 -7.98
C ALA A 59 20.55 17.89 -7.36
N LYS A 60 20.52 18.61 -6.23
CA LYS A 60 19.30 18.90 -5.49
C LYS A 60 18.22 19.65 -6.28
N PRO A 61 18.56 20.69 -7.10
CA PRO A 61 17.54 21.34 -7.93
C PRO A 61 16.89 20.38 -8.92
N GLU A 62 17.65 19.46 -9.49
CA GLU A 62 17.14 18.47 -10.44
C GLU A 62 16.25 17.45 -9.71
N GLU A 63 16.63 17.01 -8.52
CA GLU A 63 15.80 16.14 -7.67
C GLU A 63 14.44 16.77 -7.39
N ILE A 64 14.44 18.06 -7.04
CA ILE A 64 13.20 18.80 -6.77
C ILE A 64 12.35 18.89 -8.03
N ARG A 65 12.95 19.18 -9.18
CA ARG A 65 12.25 19.27 -10.46
C ARG A 65 11.56 17.95 -10.81
N LEU A 66 12.30 16.84 -10.72
CA LEU A 66 11.77 15.52 -11.05
C LEU A 66 10.66 15.10 -10.05
N ALA A 67 10.90 15.29 -8.78
CA ALA A 67 9.91 14.98 -7.75
C ALA A 67 8.63 15.80 -7.92
N THR A 68 8.76 17.08 -8.30
CA THR A 68 7.62 17.94 -8.57
C THR A 68 6.79 17.44 -9.74
N ILE A 69 7.44 17.06 -10.84
CA ILE A 69 6.75 16.53 -12.02
C ILE A 69 6.03 15.23 -11.68
N GLU A 70 6.70 14.33 -10.98
CA GLU A 70 6.12 13.05 -10.57
C GLU A 70 4.92 13.25 -9.66
N ALA A 71 5.01 14.19 -8.70
CA ALA A 71 3.92 14.53 -7.81
C ALA A 71 2.74 15.18 -8.56
N GLU A 72 3.02 16.05 -9.52
CA GLU A 72 1.97 16.66 -10.34
C GLU A 72 1.24 15.61 -11.18
N CYS A 73 1.97 14.63 -11.74
CA CYS A 73 1.37 13.53 -12.47
C CYS A 73 0.52 12.65 -11.55
N ASN A 74 0.99 12.39 -10.34
CA ASN A 74 0.24 11.68 -9.33
C ASN A 74 -1.09 12.39 -9.05
N GLN A 75 -1.04 13.69 -8.84
CA GLN A 75 -2.23 14.49 -8.56
C GLN A 75 -3.18 14.54 -9.75
N LYS A 76 -2.67 14.72 -10.96
CA LYS A 76 -3.47 14.76 -12.19
C LYS A 76 -4.24 13.47 -12.40
N VAL A 77 -3.61 12.34 -12.17
CA VAL A 77 -4.23 11.01 -12.29
C VAL A 77 -5.14 10.69 -11.10
N GLY A 78 -4.97 11.37 -9.98
CA GLY A 78 -5.68 11.05 -8.74
C GLY A 78 -5.21 9.74 -8.15
N MET A 79 -3.93 9.45 -8.31
CA MET A 79 -3.33 8.14 -8.02
C MET A 79 -3.51 7.71 -6.58
N ALA A 80 -3.19 8.58 -5.63
CA ALA A 80 -3.25 8.23 -4.21
C ALA A 80 -4.68 7.84 -3.79
N GLN A 81 -5.68 8.61 -4.21
CA GLN A 81 -7.08 8.34 -3.90
C GLN A 81 -7.56 7.06 -4.58
N ARG A 82 -7.29 6.91 -5.87
CA ARG A 82 -7.76 5.77 -6.65
C ARG A 82 -7.11 4.47 -6.20
N LEU A 83 -5.80 4.47 -5.95
CA LEU A 83 -5.10 3.29 -5.43
C LEU A 83 -5.56 2.95 -4.01
N GLY A 84 -5.74 3.97 -3.19
CA GLY A 84 -6.26 3.80 -1.83
C GLY A 84 -7.66 3.21 -1.81
N ASP A 85 -8.54 3.63 -2.72
CA ASP A 85 -9.89 3.10 -2.84
C ASP A 85 -9.89 1.62 -3.23
N ILE A 86 -9.03 1.23 -4.18
CA ILE A 86 -8.89 -0.18 -4.57
C ILE A 86 -8.41 -1.02 -3.39
N GLU A 87 -7.37 -0.57 -2.71
CA GLU A 87 -6.81 -1.27 -1.57
C GLU A 87 -7.83 -1.41 -0.45
N ALA A 88 -8.57 -0.35 -0.15
CA ALA A 88 -9.62 -0.35 0.87
C ALA A 88 -10.72 -1.36 0.55
N SER A 89 -11.03 -1.56 -0.72
CA SER A 89 -12.05 -2.54 -1.13
C SER A 89 -11.68 -3.98 -0.77
N TYR A 90 -10.39 -4.27 -0.64
CA TYR A 90 -9.88 -5.57 -0.20
C TYR A 90 -9.65 -5.65 1.30
N GLN A 91 -9.32 -4.52 1.94
CA GLN A 91 -9.09 -4.49 3.39
C GLN A 91 -10.35 -4.79 4.20
N GLY A 92 -11.50 -4.26 3.79
CA GLY A 92 -12.76 -4.46 4.49
C GLY A 92 -13.08 -5.94 4.75
N PRO A 93 -13.18 -6.78 3.70
CA PRO A 93 -13.42 -8.22 3.88
C PRO A 93 -12.37 -8.93 4.71
N LEU A 94 -11.10 -8.56 4.59
CA LEU A 94 -10.02 -9.16 5.37
C LEU A 94 -10.13 -8.81 6.85
N ILE A 95 -10.50 -7.58 7.17
CA ILE A 95 -10.70 -7.12 8.54
C ILE A 95 -11.87 -7.87 9.17
N GLU A 96 -12.99 -8.00 8.47
CA GLU A 96 -14.17 -8.72 8.95
C GLU A 96 -13.86 -10.17 9.26
N LYS A 97 -13.12 -10.85 8.39
CA LYS A 97 -12.71 -12.23 8.58
C LYS A 97 -11.83 -12.40 9.82
N ASN A 98 -10.87 -11.50 10.01
CA ASN A 98 -9.98 -11.56 11.17
C ASN A 98 -10.70 -11.20 12.47
N GLN A 99 -11.65 -10.28 12.44
CA GLN A 99 -12.46 -9.90 13.58
C GLN A 99 -13.31 -11.10 14.06
N ALA A 100 -13.89 -11.84 13.13
CA ALA A 100 -14.65 -13.05 13.46
C ALA A 100 -13.79 -14.09 14.20
N LYS A 101 -12.56 -14.31 13.71
CA LYS A 101 -11.63 -15.24 14.36
C LYS A 101 -11.25 -14.77 15.76
N LEU A 102 -10.97 -13.48 15.93
CA LEU A 102 -10.61 -12.93 17.24
C LEU A 102 -11.76 -13.06 18.23
N ASN A 103 -12.98 -12.81 17.80
CA ASN A 103 -14.17 -12.96 18.64
C ASN A 103 -14.36 -14.41 19.07
N GLN A 104 -14.17 -15.36 18.18
CA GLN A 104 -14.26 -16.78 18.49
C GLN A 104 -13.22 -17.20 19.54
N LEU A 105 -11.99 -16.76 19.42
CA LEU A 105 -10.93 -17.05 20.38
C LEU A 105 -11.24 -16.45 21.75
N LYS A 106 -11.80 -15.25 21.77
CA LYS A 106 -12.21 -14.60 23.01
C LYS A 106 -13.30 -15.41 23.74
N GLU A 107 -14.31 -15.86 23.01
CA GLU A 107 -15.39 -16.67 23.56
C GLU A 107 -14.88 -17.98 24.15
N GLU A 108 -13.98 -18.66 23.45
CA GLU A 108 -13.37 -19.90 23.92
C GLU A 108 -12.58 -19.68 25.21
N LYS A 109 -11.85 -18.57 25.30
CA LYS A 109 -11.09 -18.22 26.49
C LYS A 109 -12.02 -17.96 27.68
N GLU A 110 -13.11 -17.22 27.46
CA GLU A 110 -14.10 -16.92 28.50
C GLU A 110 -14.76 -18.20 29.04
N LYS A 111 -15.08 -19.13 28.16
CA LYS A 111 -15.63 -20.42 28.53
C LYS A 111 -14.64 -21.24 29.38
N ARG A 112 -13.39 -21.24 29.04
CA ARG A 112 -12.34 -21.93 29.80
C ARG A 112 -12.14 -21.31 31.18
N VAL A 113 -12.17 -20.00 31.29
CA VAL A 113 -12.05 -19.31 32.58
C VAL A 113 -13.25 -19.59 33.47
N ALA A 114 -14.47 -19.55 32.93
CA ALA A 114 -15.69 -19.84 33.66
C ALA A 114 -15.66 -21.27 34.22
N LYS A 115 -15.25 -22.24 33.43
CA LYS A 115 -15.14 -23.65 33.86
C LYS A 115 -14.11 -23.82 34.96
N ALA A 116 -12.96 -23.15 34.89
CA ALA A 116 -11.93 -23.19 35.92
C ALA A 116 -12.46 -22.65 37.26
N ARG A 117 -13.19 -21.55 37.24
CA ARG A 117 -13.81 -20.95 38.42
C ARG A 117 -14.83 -21.88 39.06
N GLU A 118 -15.61 -22.55 38.25
CA GLU A 118 -16.59 -23.54 38.71
C GLU A 118 -15.92 -24.71 39.43
N ILE A 119 -14.83 -25.23 38.86
CA ILE A 119 -14.06 -26.31 39.47
C ILE A 119 -13.48 -25.87 40.82
N ILE A 120 -12.92 -24.68 40.91
CA ILE A 120 -12.37 -24.12 42.15
C ILE A 120 -13.47 -24.01 43.20
N ALA A 121 -14.64 -23.51 42.85
CA ALA A 121 -15.79 -23.36 43.77
C ALA A 121 -16.26 -24.68 44.31
N THR A 122 -16.26 -25.76 43.50
CA THR A 122 -16.72 -27.10 43.96
C THR A 122 -15.72 -27.83 44.84
N HIS A 123 -14.47 -27.39 44.86
CA HIS A 123 -13.39 -28.01 45.64
C HIS A 123 -13.02 -27.25 46.93
N GLN A 124 -13.76 -26.21 47.27
CA GLN A 124 -13.54 -25.47 48.52
C GLN A 124 -14.28 -26.09 49.73
#